data_98c1ce14f9b721a38f35e4f4c50e607d
#
_entry.id   98c1ce14f9b721a38f35e4f4c50e607d
#
_cell.length_a   1.000
_cell.length_b   1.000
_cell.length_c   1.000
_cell.angle_alpha   90.00
_cell.angle_beta   90.00
_cell.angle_gamma   90.00
#
_symmetry.space_group_name_H-M   'P 1'
#
loop_
_entity.id
_entity.type
_entity.pdbx_description
1 polymer ?
#
loop_
_entity_poly.entity_id
_entity_poly.type
_entity_poly.pdbx_seq_one_letter_code
_entity_poly.pdbx_strand_id
1 'polypeptide(L)'
;MNSQGRYSAKKRRVSTPRPAVVPRQTSAARSAVNTGSASFRVVFLVFVAALLLAGVAYGYVTFWRSVPVVVNGEHVDVRIHATVEDMLDGNDFFGVKPGRLLSVSGNVIEEDGGERCTVAVGEGDNAQPLASEKFSQTEVAEGGIFTVSDGADVTEPHAETVEPLAPGVQMETGGAIQYVKQWGKAGSHTVWKGEKSGEVVDKGTIEEPQDLIIGSRNARPVGSKKYIALTFDDGPSRYTQAILDILAQKRARATFFNLGTSAAGNPALAKAVVDGGNELASHTNAHKNLPTVGADELRSEIVTAFDTLEGASGFRPQMIRAPYGAFTATEWARSADLLSCNVLWNIDTLDWKRPGADAITKTVLNQAFNGAIALMHDGGGNREQDIEALPAIIDGLRDAGYTLVTVSELMELDGTFPQDVVQGAVKMPEDADAPTVG
;
A
#
# COMPACT_ATOMS: atom_id res chain seq x y z
N MET A 1 -9.05 44.40 18.43
CA MET A 1 -7.76 45.06 18.70
C MET A 1 -6.97 44.99 17.40
N ASN A 2 -7.11 46.01 16.58
CA ASN A 2 -6.18 47.14 16.27
C ASN A 2 -4.78 46.62 15.93
N SER A 3 -4.12 46.97 14.85
CA SER A 3 -4.12 48.24 14.12
C SER A 3 -3.52 48.13 12.73
N GLN A 4 -4.03 48.96 11.92
CA GLN A 4 -3.61 49.40 10.60
C GLN A 4 -2.21 50.04 10.58
N GLY A 5 -1.57 49.99 9.41
CA GLY A 5 -0.43 50.81 9.06
C GLY A 5 -0.36 51.03 7.56
N ARG A 6 -1.05 52.07 7.10
CA ARG A 6 -0.90 52.64 5.75
C ARG A 6 0.38 53.48 5.73
N TYR A 7 1.13 53.45 4.65
CA TYR A 7 1.97 54.61 4.26
C TYR A 7 1.80 54.95 2.78
N SER A 8 1.56 56.23 2.61
CA SER A 8 1.17 56.94 1.39
C SER A 8 2.39 57.42 0.59
N ALA A 9 2.18 57.51 -0.70
CA ALA A 9 3.09 58.03 -1.71
C ALA A 9 3.32 59.54 -1.59
N LYS A 10 4.49 60.01 -2.01
CA LYS A 10 4.74 61.43 -2.38
C LYS A 10 5.39 61.53 -3.75
N LYS A 11 4.61 62.07 -4.70
CA LYS A 11 5.09 62.62 -5.97
C LYS A 11 5.99 63.81 -5.72
N ARG A 12 7.10 63.89 -6.42
CA ARG A 12 7.82 65.18 -6.65
C ARG A 12 7.89 65.38 -8.16
N ARG A 13 7.24 66.50 -8.56
CA ARG A 13 7.47 67.21 -9.83
C ARG A 13 8.76 68.04 -9.67
N VAL A 14 9.58 68.06 -10.72
CA VAL A 14 10.56 69.09 -10.93
C VAL A 14 10.45 69.63 -12.34
N SER A 15 10.37 70.89 -12.39
CA SER A 15 10.10 71.82 -13.47
C SER A 15 11.27 72.01 -14.45
N THR A 16 10.89 72.27 -15.67
CA THR A 16 11.72 72.82 -16.76
C THR A 16 12.21 74.28 -16.47
N PRO A 17 13.27 74.69 -17.07
CA PRO A 17 13.38 76.08 -17.49
C PRO A 17 13.58 76.25 -19.01
N ARG A 18 12.94 77.24 -19.48
CA ARG A 18 12.97 77.82 -20.82
C ARG A 18 14.05 78.94 -20.94
N PRO A 19 14.21 79.52 -22.11
CA PRO A 19 15.48 79.70 -22.78
C PRO A 19 16.03 81.18 -22.73
N ALA A 20 17.22 81.35 -23.13
CA ALA A 20 17.80 82.67 -23.31
C ALA A 20 18.03 83.01 -24.80
N VAL A 21 17.74 84.22 -25.10
CA VAL A 21 17.59 84.83 -26.42
C VAL A 21 18.84 85.68 -26.73
N VAL A 22 19.38 85.61 -27.99
CA VAL A 22 19.91 86.65 -28.92
C VAL A 22 21.25 87.32 -28.57
N PRO A 23 22.08 87.83 -29.50
CA PRO A 23 21.66 88.56 -30.71
C PRO A 23 22.36 88.25 -32.07
N ARG A 24 21.73 88.81 -33.08
CA ARG A 24 22.17 89.02 -34.44
C ARG A 24 23.38 89.92 -34.58
N GLN A 25 24.29 89.58 -35.48
CA GLN A 25 25.04 90.54 -36.23
C GLN A 25 25.11 90.22 -37.72
N THR A 26 24.75 91.18 -38.48
CA THR A 26 24.79 91.31 -39.93
C THR A 26 26.20 91.63 -40.44
N SER A 27 26.64 91.03 -41.49
CA SER A 27 27.41 91.77 -42.51
C SER A 27 27.48 91.03 -43.82
N ALA A 28 27.46 91.82 -44.84
CA ALA A 28 27.17 91.51 -46.24
C ALA A 28 28.35 90.94 -47.04
N ALA A 29 27.92 90.36 -48.17
CA ALA A 29 28.47 90.42 -49.49
C ALA A 29 29.70 89.60 -49.89
N ARG A 30 29.53 88.66 -50.81
CA ARG A 30 29.91 88.91 -52.24
C ARG A 30 29.62 87.60 -53.06
N SER A 31 28.92 87.85 -54.09
CA SER A 31 28.68 86.89 -55.18
C SER A 31 29.97 86.42 -55.85
N ALA A 32 30.12 85.10 -56.00
CA ALA A 32 30.94 84.47 -57.04
C ALA A 32 30.10 83.41 -57.70
N VAL A 33 29.76 83.66 -58.97
CA VAL A 33 29.14 82.71 -59.89
C VAL A 33 30.13 81.60 -60.10
N ASN A 34 29.78 80.40 -59.77
CA ASN A 34 30.50 79.19 -60.18
C ASN A 34 29.55 78.22 -60.91
N THR A 35 29.61 78.26 -62.25
CA THR A 35 28.96 77.38 -63.16
C THR A 35 29.75 76.09 -63.18
N GLY A 36 29.43 75.14 -62.37
CA GLY A 36 30.12 73.88 -62.33
C GLY A 36 29.45 72.82 -61.48
N SER A 37 28.19 72.97 -60.97
CA SER A 37 27.66 72.11 -59.94
C SER A 37 26.40 71.23 -60.35
N ALA A 38 25.83 71.40 -61.48
CA ALA A 38 24.65 70.63 -61.87
C ALA A 38 24.98 69.10 -62.12
N SER A 39 26.08 68.86 -62.81
CA SER A 39 26.49 67.48 -63.11
C SER A 39 26.94 66.72 -61.86
N PHE A 40 27.64 67.39 -60.94
CA PHE A 40 28.08 66.73 -59.69
C PHE A 40 26.93 66.41 -58.75
N ARG A 41 25.92 67.22 -58.70
CA ARG A 41 24.71 67.01 -57.88
C ARG A 41 23.90 65.86 -58.48
N VAL A 42 23.76 65.75 -59.74
CA VAL A 42 23.05 64.61 -60.37
C VAL A 42 23.82 63.33 -60.20
N VAL A 43 25.14 63.31 -60.37
CA VAL A 43 25.98 62.13 -60.11
C VAL A 43 25.96 61.71 -58.67
N PHE A 44 26.00 62.66 -57.74
CA PHE A 44 25.89 62.40 -56.31
C PHE A 44 24.50 61.86 -55.89
N LEU A 45 23.42 62.42 -56.45
CA LEU A 45 22.05 61.90 -56.21
C LEU A 45 21.87 60.51 -56.83
N VAL A 46 22.41 60.21 -58.02
CA VAL A 46 22.38 58.88 -58.60
C VAL A 46 23.18 57.89 -57.75
N PHE A 47 24.35 58.31 -57.20
CA PHE A 47 25.16 57.48 -56.34
C PHE A 47 24.47 57.17 -55.03
N VAL A 48 23.86 58.21 -54.43
CA VAL A 48 23.06 58.02 -53.17
C VAL A 48 21.82 57.11 -53.42
N ALA A 49 21.14 57.34 -54.54
CA ALA A 49 20.02 56.46 -54.96
C ALA A 49 20.47 55.03 -55.17
N ALA A 50 21.63 54.81 -55.85
CA ALA A 50 22.21 53.50 -56.04
C ALA A 50 22.59 52.84 -54.70
N LEU A 51 23.15 53.58 -53.75
CA LEU A 51 23.46 53.06 -52.42
C LEU A 51 22.19 52.73 -51.62
N LEU A 52 21.14 53.54 -51.74
CA LEU A 52 19.83 53.25 -51.12
C LEU A 52 19.20 52.02 -51.74
N LEU A 53 19.22 51.88 -53.06
CA LEU A 53 18.73 50.71 -53.76
C LEU A 53 19.54 49.46 -53.41
N ALA A 54 20.88 49.58 -53.37
CA ALA A 54 21.75 48.50 -52.89
C ALA A 54 21.48 48.13 -51.44
N GLY A 55 21.24 49.11 -50.57
CA GLY A 55 20.85 48.91 -49.17
C GLY A 55 19.48 48.21 -49.04
N VAL A 56 18.50 48.66 -49.85
CA VAL A 56 17.19 48.00 -49.93
C VAL A 56 17.30 46.59 -50.49
N ALA A 57 18.06 46.41 -51.55
CA ALA A 57 18.29 45.06 -52.14
C ALA A 57 19.04 44.14 -51.17
N TYR A 58 20.06 44.68 -50.49
CA TYR A 58 20.76 43.95 -49.44
C TYR A 58 19.83 43.58 -48.29
N GLY A 59 19.04 44.54 -47.80
CA GLY A 59 18.04 44.31 -46.75
C GLY A 59 16.99 43.25 -47.16
N TYR A 60 16.53 43.34 -48.41
CA TYR A 60 15.59 42.34 -48.96
C TYR A 60 16.21 40.94 -49.01
N VAL A 61 17.38 40.82 -49.58
CA VAL A 61 18.06 39.51 -49.74
C VAL A 61 18.45 38.90 -48.40
N THR A 62 18.81 39.72 -47.42
CA THR A 62 19.28 39.26 -46.11
C THR A 62 18.17 38.97 -45.15
N PHE A 63 17.03 39.69 -45.19
CA PHE A 63 16.03 39.65 -44.13
C PHE A 63 14.60 39.35 -44.65
N TRP A 64 14.32 39.48 -45.95
CA TRP A 64 12.93 39.45 -46.45
C TRP A 64 12.68 38.43 -47.59
N ARG A 65 13.73 37.85 -48.19
CA ARG A 65 13.52 36.85 -49.24
C ARG A 65 12.90 35.57 -48.69
N SER A 66 12.12 34.89 -49.49
CA SER A 66 11.68 33.54 -49.22
C SER A 66 12.72 32.53 -49.74
N VAL A 67 12.80 31.40 -49.05
CA VAL A 67 13.62 30.24 -49.44
C VAL A 67 12.71 29.04 -49.64
N PRO A 68 12.92 28.23 -50.66
CA PRO A 68 12.15 27.03 -50.90
C PRO A 68 12.57 25.93 -49.92
N VAL A 69 11.59 25.25 -49.35
CA VAL A 69 11.72 24.03 -48.53
C VAL A 69 10.74 22.97 -49.06
N VAL A 70 10.91 21.74 -48.66
CA VAL A 70 9.99 20.66 -48.99
C VAL A 70 9.31 20.20 -47.69
N VAL A 71 7.99 20.30 -47.65
CA VAL A 71 7.18 19.82 -46.51
C VAL A 71 6.18 18.81 -47.04
N ASN A 72 6.19 17.61 -46.48
CA ASN A 72 5.36 16.47 -46.91
C ASN A 72 5.43 16.18 -48.43
N GLY A 73 6.60 16.43 -49.06
CA GLY A 73 6.82 16.24 -50.47
C GLY A 73 6.39 17.44 -51.36
N GLU A 74 5.81 18.49 -50.80
CA GLU A 74 5.41 19.70 -51.51
C GLU A 74 6.40 20.84 -51.27
N HIS A 75 6.62 21.69 -52.33
CA HIS A 75 7.47 22.88 -52.21
C HIS A 75 6.71 24.00 -51.53
N VAL A 76 7.31 24.54 -50.49
CA VAL A 76 6.77 25.66 -49.70
C VAL A 76 7.81 26.76 -49.60
N ASP A 77 7.41 28.01 -49.83
CA ASP A 77 8.27 29.17 -49.68
C ASP A 77 8.17 29.71 -48.26
N VAL A 78 9.28 29.67 -47.52
CA VAL A 78 9.39 30.13 -46.14
C VAL A 78 10.32 31.34 -46.09
N ARG A 79 10.05 32.31 -45.23
CA ARG A 79 10.92 33.47 -45.04
C ARG A 79 12.32 33.05 -44.59
N ILE A 80 13.38 33.68 -45.13
CA ILE A 80 14.73 33.47 -44.64
C ILE A 80 14.82 33.75 -43.12
N HIS A 81 15.56 32.94 -42.40
CA HIS A 81 15.67 32.93 -40.93
C HIS A 81 14.35 32.64 -40.18
N ALA A 82 13.32 32.17 -40.86
CA ALA A 82 12.16 31.65 -40.19
C ALA A 82 12.52 30.38 -39.39
N THR A 83 11.94 30.25 -38.25
CA THR A 83 12.05 29.03 -37.43
C THR A 83 11.06 27.96 -37.93
N VAL A 84 11.20 26.73 -37.47
CA VAL A 84 10.22 25.68 -37.74
C VAL A 84 8.85 26.10 -37.22
N GLU A 85 8.76 26.77 -36.05
CA GLU A 85 7.52 27.30 -35.54
C GLU A 85 6.89 28.36 -36.47
N ASP A 86 7.69 29.31 -36.99
CA ASP A 86 7.21 30.31 -37.96
C ASP A 86 6.68 29.64 -39.23
N MET A 87 7.33 28.56 -39.70
CA MET A 87 6.91 27.79 -40.88
C MET A 87 5.58 27.09 -40.62
N LEU A 88 5.41 26.48 -39.46
CA LEU A 88 4.18 25.80 -39.08
C LEU A 88 3.02 26.79 -38.92
N ASP A 89 3.21 27.86 -38.13
CA ASP A 89 2.19 28.90 -37.91
C ASP A 89 1.79 29.61 -39.21
N GLY A 90 2.77 29.90 -40.10
CA GLY A 90 2.52 30.54 -41.37
C GLY A 90 1.74 29.68 -42.39
N ASN A 91 1.64 28.38 -42.20
CA ASN A 91 0.97 27.43 -43.08
C ASN A 91 -0.13 26.62 -42.39
N ASP A 92 -0.71 27.15 -41.31
CA ASP A 92 -1.81 26.50 -40.57
C ASP A 92 -1.49 25.03 -40.23
N PHE A 93 -0.26 24.79 -39.76
CA PHE A 93 0.26 23.46 -39.41
C PHE A 93 0.11 22.41 -40.53
N PHE A 94 -0.01 22.84 -41.77
CA PHE A 94 -0.24 21.97 -42.93
C PHE A 94 -1.53 21.11 -42.79
N GLY A 95 -2.52 21.57 -42.03
CA GLY A 95 -3.80 20.90 -41.85
C GLY A 95 -3.77 19.62 -41.00
N VAL A 96 -2.66 19.37 -40.31
CA VAL A 96 -2.58 18.25 -39.36
C VAL A 96 -3.40 18.56 -38.10
N LYS A 97 -3.80 17.50 -37.38
CA LYS A 97 -4.62 17.61 -36.16
C LYS A 97 -3.73 17.54 -34.92
N PRO A 98 -4.03 18.32 -33.89
CA PRO A 98 -3.41 18.14 -32.59
C PRO A 98 -3.67 16.74 -32.03
N GLY A 99 -2.76 16.24 -31.18
CA GLY A 99 -2.97 15.08 -30.38
C GLY A 99 -3.92 15.36 -29.22
N ARG A 100 -4.29 14.33 -28.50
CA ARG A 100 -5.21 14.41 -27.36
C ARG A 100 -4.43 14.54 -26.06
N LEU A 101 -5.03 15.20 -25.07
CA LEU A 101 -4.60 15.09 -23.69
C LEU A 101 -5.29 13.91 -23.05
N LEU A 102 -4.50 12.97 -22.54
CA LEU A 102 -4.97 11.76 -21.90
C LEU A 102 -4.77 11.84 -20.37
N SER A 103 -5.69 11.24 -19.63
CA SER A 103 -5.50 11.01 -18.20
C SER A 103 -4.40 9.96 -17.97
N VAL A 104 -4.00 9.80 -16.71
CA VAL A 104 -3.04 8.75 -16.29
C VAL A 104 -3.52 7.34 -16.59
N SER A 105 -4.84 7.14 -16.74
CA SER A 105 -5.48 5.88 -17.15
C SER A 105 -5.64 5.74 -18.67
N GLY A 106 -5.27 6.78 -19.45
CA GLY A 106 -5.42 6.80 -20.90
C GLY A 106 -6.78 7.26 -21.43
N ASN A 107 -7.64 7.79 -20.55
CA ASN A 107 -8.92 8.38 -20.96
C ASN A 107 -8.69 9.77 -21.54
N VAL A 108 -9.48 10.15 -22.55
CA VAL A 108 -9.39 11.47 -23.18
C VAL A 108 -9.93 12.54 -22.23
N ILE A 109 -9.10 13.53 -21.90
CA ILE A 109 -9.47 14.73 -21.14
C ILE A 109 -9.84 15.86 -22.11
N GLU A 110 -9.01 16.09 -23.14
CA GLU A 110 -9.19 17.12 -24.16
C GLU A 110 -8.82 16.54 -25.53
N GLU A 111 -9.67 16.68 -26.53
CA GLU A 111 -9.44 16.14 -27.88
C GLU A 111 -8.24 16.80 -28.61
N ASP A 112 -7.98 18.08 -28.36
CA ASP A 112 -6.91 18.86 -28.99
C ASP A 112 -5.83 19.30 -27.96
N GLY A 113 -5.75 18.61 -26.83
CA GLY A 113 -4.90 19.00 -25.69
C GLY A 113 -3.50 18.40 -25.69
N GLY A 114 -3.14 17.59 -26.71
CA GLY A 114 -1.84 16.99 -26.87
C GLY A 114 -0.83 17.89 -27.62
N GLU A 115 0.17 17.30 -28.29
CA GLU A 115 1.08 18.05 -29.12
C GLU A 115 0.33 18.63 -30.34
N ARG A 116 0.72 19.86 -30.79
CA ARG A 116 0.07 20.50 -31.93
C ARG A 116 0.34 19.77 -33.22
N CYS A 117 1.56 19.26 -33.43
CA CYS A 117 1.99 18.43 -34.53
C CYS A 117 3.28 17.71 -34.15
N THR A 118 3.67 16.71 -34.96
CA THR A 118 5.01 16.13 -34.92
C THR A 118 5.78 16.56 -36.17
N VAL A 119 7.08 16.83 -36.02
CA VAL A 119 7.97 17.24 -37.11
C VAL A 119 9.19 16.34 -37.16
N ALA A 120 9.51 15.85 -38.36
CA ALA A 120 10.79 15.20 -38.65
C ALA A 120 11.57 15.97 -39.70
N VAL A 121 12.89 16.10 -39.54
CA VAL A 121 13.80 16.81 -40.44
C VAL A 121 14.67 15.79 -41.17
N GLY A 122 14.66 15.84 -42.48
CA GLY A 122 15.40 14.92 -43.37
C GLY A 122 14.50 14.12 -44.28
N GLU A 123 15.08 13.21 -45.07
CA GLU A 123 14.39 12.43 -46.09
C GLU A 123 14.40 10.93 -45.74
N GLY A 124 13.26 10.28 -45.89
CA GLY A 124 13.10 8.84 -45.72
C GLY A 124 13.56 8.31 -44.36
N ASP A 125 14.27 7.18 -44.37
CA ASP A 125 14.75 6.50 -43.15
C ASP A 125 15.79 7.31 -42.34
N ASN A 126 16.33 8.41 -42.93
CA ASN A 126 17.27 9.30 -42.27
C ASN A 126 16.59 10.50 -41.60
N ALA A 127 15.27 10.63 -41.70
CA ALA A 127 14.53 11.69 -41.03
C ALA A 127 14.66 11.56 -39.50
N GLN A 128 15.00 12.67 -38.86
CA GLN A 128 15.16 12.72 -37.40
C GLN A 128 14.00 13.50 -36.78
N PRO A 129 13.35 12.97 -35.74
CA PRO A 129 12.31 13.70 -35.04
C PRO A 129 12.87 14.96 -34.38
N LEU A 130 12.16 16.07 -34.54
CA LEU A 130 12.47 17.35 -33.91
C LEU A 130 11.48 17.55 -32.74
N ALA A 131 12.00 17.67 -31.54
CA ALA A 131 11.17 17.87 -30.35
C ALA A 131 10.49 19.25 -30.40
N SER A 132 9.23 19.33 -29.98
CA SER A 132 8.38 20.52 -30.10
C SER A 132 8.97 21.75 -29.41
N GLU A 133 9.64 21.58 -28.26
CA GLU A 133 10.33 22.67 -27.56
C GLU A 133 11.50 23.30 -28.34
N LYS A 134 11.93 22.67 -29.44
CA LYS A 134 12.97 23.17 -30.32
C LYS A 134 12.45 23.90 -31.56
N PHE A 135 11.14 23.88 -31.84
CA PHE A 135 10.57 24.51 -33.05
C PHE A 135 10.93 25.99 -33.17
N SER A 136 10.83 26.75 -32.06
CA SER A 136 11.16 28.19 -32.05
C SER A 136 12.67 28.50 -32.09
N GLN A 137 13.53 27.48 -31.93
CA GLN A 137 14.98 27.64 -31.90
C GLN A 137 15.66 27.07 -33.18
N THR A 138 14.93 26.32 -33.98
CA THR A 138 15.47 25.66 -35.18
C THR A 138 15.14 26.50 -36.43
N GLU A 139 16.15 27.14 -37.05
CA GLU A 139 15.98 27.85 -38.31
C GLU A 139 15.73 26.86 -39.44
N VAL A 140 14.85 27.26 -40.36
CA VAL A 140 14.56 26.54 -41.59
C VAL A 140 15.64 26.83 -42.61
N ALA A 141 16.43 25.82 -43.02
CA ALA A 141 17.45 25.97 -44.03
C ALA A 141 16.85 25.90 -45.44
N GLU A 142 17.41 26.66 -46.39
CA GLU A 142 17.06 26.59 -47.84
C GLU A 142 17.26 25.16 -48.35
N GLY A 143 16.24 24.58 -49.00
CA GLY A 143 16.25 23.18 -49.45
C GLY A 143 16.03 22.16 -48.34
N GLY A 144 15.69 22.61 -47.12
CA GLY A 144 15.35 21.70 -45.99
C GLY A 144 14.14 20.83 -46.32
N ILE A 145 14.17 19.59 -45.84
CA ILE A 145 13.08 18.62 -46.01
C ILE A 145 12.46 18.36 -44.66
N PHE A 146 11.16 18.50 -44.57
CA PHE A 146 10.37 18.34 -43.34
C PHE A 146 9.19 17.41 -43.58
N THR A 147 8.91 16.55 -42.62
CA THR A 147 7.66 15.78 -42.54
C THR A 147 6.89 16.29 -41.35
N VAL A 148 5.71 16.83 -41.58
CA VAL A 148 4.76 17.30 -40.55
C VAL A 148 3.60 16.32 -40.50
N SER A 149 3.29 15.81 -39.33
CA SER A 149 2.21 14.84 -39.10
C SER A 149 1.36 15.25 -37.89
N ASP A 150 0.23 14.54 -37.72
CA ASP A 150 -0.66 14.77 -36.57
C ASP A 150 0.12 14.79 -35.25
N GLY A 151 -0.35 15.56 -34.32
CA GLY A 151 0.22 15.69 -33.01
C GLY A 151 0.13 14.41 -32.21
N ALA A 152 1.12 14.16 -31.37
CA ALA A 152 1.11 13.02 -30.45
C ALA A 152 0.17 13.27 -29.27
N ASP A 153 -0.47 12.19 -28.78
CA ASP A 153 -1.20 12.22 -27.52
C ASP A 153 -0.22 12.44 -26.36
N VAL A 154 -0.63 13.25 -25.40
CA VAL A 154 0.18 13.57 -24.21
C VAL A 154 -0.58 13.16 -22.96
N THR A 155 0.10 12.48 -22.06
CA THR A 155 -0.47 12.21 -20.73
C THR A 155 -0.42 13.48 -19.89
N GLU A 156 -1.49 13.75 -19.14
CA GLU A 156 -1.57 14.88 -18.22
C GLU A 156 -0.40 14.92 -17.23
N PRO A 157 -0.04 16.10 -16.71
CA PRO A 157 0.86 16.18 -15.56
C PRO A 157 0.32 15.36 -14.39
N HIS A 158 1.20 14.64 -13.71
CA HIS A 158 0.81 13.76 -12.62
C HIS A 158 1.86 13.77 -11.50
N ALA A 159 1.39 13.50 -10.29
CA ALA A 159 2.24 13.21 -9.16
C ALA A 159 2.55 11.71 -9.15
N GLU A 160 3.81 11.36 -8.94
CA GLU A 160 4.26 10.00 -8.72
C GLU A 160 4.55 9.82 -7.24
N THR A 161 3.96 8.79 -6.62
CA THR A 161 4.16 8.42 -5.21
C THR A 161 4.46 6.95 -5.10
N VAL A 162 5.23 6.59 -4.07
CA VAL A 162 5.42 5.19 -3.68
C VAL A 162 4.51 4.93 -2.50
N GLU A 163 3.60 3.98 -2.65
CA GLU A 163 2.64 3.60 -1.62
C GLU A 163 2.91 2.18 -1.12
N PRO A 164 2.61 1.88 0.17
CA PRO A 164 2.76 0.54 0.70
C PRO A 164 1.72 -0.40 0.07
N LEU A 165 2.17 -1.58 -0.33
CA LEU A 165 1.33 -2.69 -0.78
C LEU A 165 1.16 -3.66 0.39
N ALA A 166 -0.04 -3.72 0.96
CA ALA A 166 -0.32 -4.52 2.13
C ALA A 166 -0.06 -6.02 1.88
N PRO A 167 0.46 -6.76 2.89
CA PRO A 167 0.62 -8.20 2.76
C PRO A 167 -0.72 -8.91 2.70
N GLY A 168 -0.74 -10.06 2.07
CA GLY A 168 -1.84 -11.02 2.13
C GLY A 168 -1.78 -11.88 3.39
N VAL A 169 -2.73 -12.81 3.51
CA VAL A 169 -2.76 -13.84 4.56
C VAL A 169 -2.97 -15.22 3.96
N GLN A 170 -2.14 -16.16 4.33
CA GLN A 170 -2.25 -17.58 3.96
C GLN A 170 -2.37 -18.43 5.21
N MET A 171 -3.17 -19.49 5.13
CA MET A 171 -3.40 -20.40 6.24
C MET A 171 -3.24 -21.86 5.79
N GLU A 172 -2.30 -22.56 6.44
CA GLU A 172 -2.15 -24.00 6.30
C GLU A 172 -3.34 -24.72 6.99
N THR A 173 -3.63 -25.92 6.56
CA THR A 173 -4.73 -26.74 7.11
C THR A 173 -4.23 -28.11 7.56
N GLY A 174 -5.03 -28.81 8.37
CA GLY A 174 -4.81 -30.22 8.69
C GLY A 174 -4.15 -30.50 10.05
N GLY A 175 -4.00 -29.49 10.91
CA GLY A 175 -3.48 -29.67 12.26
C GLY A 175 -4.37 -29.08 13.35
N ALA A 176 -4.18 -29.51 14.58
CA ALA A 176 -4.91 -29.00 15.73
C ALA A 176 -4.30 -27.74 16.35
N ILE A 177 -3.07 -27.38 16.01
CA ILE A 177 -2.37 -26.20 16.55
C ILE A 177 -2.07 -25.25 15.41
N GLN A 178 -2.65 -24.05 15.46
CA GLN A 178 -2.47 -22.95 14.52
C GLN A 178 -1.64 -21.84 15.17
N TYR A 179 -0.66 -21.31 14.47
CA TYR A 179 0.24 -20.27 14.98
C TYR A 179 0.85 -19.45 13.83
N VAL A 180 1.37 -18.27 14.12
CA VAL A 180 2.08 -17.48 13.13
C VAL A 180 3.40 -18.16 12.79
N LYS A 181 3.53 -18.64 11.56
CA LYS A 181 4.74 -19.27 11.01
C LYS A 181 5.67 -18.23 10.38
N GLN A 182 5.07 -17.21 9.77
CA GLN A 182 5.77 -16.09 9.14
C GLN A 182 4.92 -14.84 9.28
N TRP A 183 5.52 -13.77 9.75
CA TRP A 183 4.87 -12.46 9.80
C TRP A 183 4.80 -11.81 8.42
N GLY A 184 3.77 -11.02 8.18
CA GLY A 184 3.60 -10.24 6.98
C GLY A 184 4.57 -9.07 6.93
N LYS A 185 4.93 -8.63 5.72
CA LYS A 185 5.64 -7.36 5.46
C LYS A 185 5.01 -6.68 4.27
N ALA A 186 4.80 -5.38 4.37
CA ALA A 186 4.33 -4.60 3.25
C ALA A 186 5.38 -4.58 2.15
N GLY A 187 4.92 -4.69 0.91
CA GLY A 187 5.67 -4.33 -0.27
C GLY A 187 5.49 -2.85 -0.60
N SER A 188 5.83 -2.47 -1.81
CA SER A 188 5.63 -1.11 -2.31
C SER A 188 5.32 -1.10 -3.79
N HIS A 189 4.51 -0.13 -4.24
CA HIS A 189 4.16 0.08 -5.63
C HIS A 189 4.17 1.56 -5.98
N THR A 190 4.37 1.83 -7.27
CA THR A 190 4.30 3.20 -7.81
C THR A 190 2.85 3.52 -8.15
N VAL A 191 2.39 4.67 -7.69
CA VAL A 191 1.05 5.20 -7.96
C VAL A 191 1.16 6.55 -8.64
N TRP A 192 0.47 6.71 -9.78
CA TRP A 192 0.32 8.00 -10.44
C TRP A 192 -1.04 8.59 -10.14
N LYS A 193 -1.04 9.88 -9.75
CA LYS A 193 -2.27 10.66 -9.57
C LYS A 193 -2.29 11.82 -10.56
N GLY A 194 -3.25 11.80 -11.47
CA GLY A 194 -3.45 12.86 -12.46
C GLY A 194 -3.81 14.19 -11.82
N GLU A 195 -3.18 15.28 -12.29
CA GLU A 195 -3.44 16.62 -11.75
C GLU A 195 -4.75 17.22 -12.26
N LYS A 196 -5.16 16.88 -13.49
CA LYS A 196 -6.41 17.38 -14.10
C LYS A 196 -7.58 16.43 -13.87
N SER A 197 -7.39 15.13 -14.11
CA SER A 197 -8.44 14.13 -13.97
C SER A 197 -8.72 13.76 -12.51
N GLY A 198 -7.69 13.82 -11.65
CA GLY A 198 -7.72 13.28 -10.30
C GLY A 198 -7.71 11.74 -10.26
N GLU A 199 -7.58 11.07 -11.40
CA GLU A 199 -7.49 9.61 -11.49
C GLU A 199 -6.24 9.11 -10.81
N VAL A 200 -6.34 7.91 -10.23
CA VAL A 200 -5.24 7.22 -9.56
C VAL A 200 -5.01 5.89 -10.25
N VAL A 201 -3.77 5.63 -10.64
CA VAL A 201 -3.39 4.40 -11.37
C VAL A 201 -2.17 3.78 -10.73
N ASP A 202 -2.25 2.48 -10.49
CA ASP A 202 -1.11 1.65 -10.12
C ASP A 202 -0.22 1.44 -11.36
N LYS A 203 1.05 1.80 -11.23
CA LYS A 203 2.06 1.71 -12.30
C LYS A 203 3.00 0.52 -12.14
N GLY A 204 2.80 -0.27 -11.10
CA GLY A 204 3.50 -1.53 -10.88
C GLY A 204 4.19 -1.63 -9.54
N THR A 205 4.43 -2.87 -9.15
CA THR A 205 5.08 -3.24 -7.90
C THR A 205 6.59 -2.95 -7.97
N ILE A 206 7.11 -2.30 -6.95
CA ILE A 206 8.55 -2.07 -6.73
C ILE A 206 9.12 -3.22 -5.87
N GLU A 207 8.42 -3.53 -4.78
CA GLU A 207 8.78 -4.60 -3.86
C GLU A 207 7.53 -5.44 -3.56
N GLU A 208 7.63 -6.76 -3.77
CA GLU A 208 6.54 -7.68 -3.49
C GLU A 208 6.28 -7.79 -1.98
N PRO A 209 5.02 -7.77 -1.52
CA PRO A 209 4.72 -7.98 -0.13
C PRO A 209 5.02 -9.42 0.28
N GLN A 210 5.39 -9.62 1.53
CA GLN A 210 5.52 -10.93 2.15
C GLN A 210 4.25 -11.24 2.94
N ASP A 211 3.55 -12.33 2.59
CA ASP A 211 2.30 -12.69 3.26
C ASP A 211 2.49 -13.12 4.72
N LEU A 212 1.47 -12.85 5.55
CA LEU A 212 1.30 -13.49 6.84
C LEU A 212 0.96 -14.97 6.61
N ILE A 213 1.79 -15.89 7.10
CA ILE A 213 1.54 -17.33 6.98
C ILE A 213 1.19 -17.92 8.33
N ILE A 214 0.01 -18.52 8.42
CA ILE A 214 -0.44 -19.26 9.59
C ILE A 214 -0.14 -20.74 9.37
N GLY A 215 0.74 -21.29 10.20
CA GLY A 215 1.01 -22.72 10.26
C GLY A 215 -0.14 -23.46 10.94
N SER A 216 -0.45 -24.68 10.48
CA SER A 216 -1.45 -25.57 11.09
C SER A 216 -0.92 -27.00 11.13
N ARG A 217 -0.64 -27.50 12.31
CA ARG A 217 -0.05 -28.85 12.46
C ARG A 217 -0.45 -29.52 13.77
N ASN A 218 -0.36 -30.85 13.79
CA ASN A 218 -0.46 -31.63 15.02
C ASN A 218 0.89 -31.70 15.73
N ALA A 219 0.88 -31.75 17.06
CA ALA A 219 2.07 -32.07 17.82
C ALA A 219 2.54 -33.50 17.54
N ARG A 220 3.85 -33.71 17.45
CA ARG A 220 4.49 -35.01 17.22
C ARG A 220 5.63 -35.19 18.23
N PRO A 221 5.30 -35.46 19.51
CA PRO A 221 6.33 -35.65 20.53
C PRO A 221 7.34 -36.70 20.12
N VAL A 222 8.61 -36.39 20.33
CA VAL A 222 9.73 -37.24 19.92
C VAL A 222 10.07 -38.29 20.99
N GLY A 223 10.66 -39.41 20.58
CA GLY A 223 11.08 -40.48 21.46
C GLY A 223 10.09 -41.63 21.56
N SER A 224 10.29 -42.52 22.55
CA SER A 224 9.51 -43.79 22.67
C SER A 224 8.27 -43.65 23.59
N LYS A 225 8.15 -42.55 24.32
CA LYS A 225 7.00 -42.31 25.21
C LYS A 225 5.83 -41.73 24.42
N LYS A 226 4.62 -42.06 24.82
CA LYS A 226 3.42 -41.49 24.22
C LYS A 226 2.84 -40.42 25.15
N TYR A 227 2.37 -39.31 24.52
CA TYR A 227 1.83 -38.16 25.23
C TYR A 227 0.47 -37.78 24.64
N ILE A 228 -0.44 -37.29 25.51
CA ILE A 228 -1.77 -36.83 25.12
C ILE A 228 -2.17 -35.65 26.01
N ALA A 229 -2.87 -34.65 25.46
CA ALA A 229 -3.45 -33.56 26.23
C ALA A 229 -4.98 -33.78 26.36
N LEU A 230 -5.48 -33.76 27.58
CA LEU A 230 -6.91 -33.58 27.86
C LEU A 230 -7.19 -32.09 27.99
N THR A 231 -8.25 -31.60 27.35
CA THR A 231 -8.61 -30.19 27.38
C THR A 231 -10.07 -29.99 27.72
N PHE A 232 -10.38 -28.94 28.45
CA PHE A 232 -11.72 -28.62 28.94
C PHE A 232 -12.11 -27.19 28.53
N ASP A 233 -13.27 -27.02 27.88
CA ASP A 233 -13.76 -25.75 27.37
C ASP A 233 -14.96 -25.24 28.21
N ASP A 234 -15.32 -23.97 28.02
CA ASP A 234 -16.49 -23.26 28.58
C ASP A 234 -16.48 -22.99 30.11
N GLY A 235 -15.44 -23.42 30.81
CA GLY A 235 -15.29 -23.15 32.21
C GLY A 235 -14.88 -21.71 32.56
N PRO A 236 -14.64 -21.41 33.85
CA PRO A 236 -14.91 -22.28 34.96
C PRO A 236 -16.40 -22.33 35.32
N SER A 237 -16.87 -23.47 35.79
CA SER A 237 -18.24 -23.71 36.21
C SER A 237 -18.33 -24.49 37.54
N ARG A 238 -19.53 -24.81 37.96
CA ARG A 238 -19.76 -25.67 39.15
C ARG A 238 -19.13 -27.07 39.03
N TYR A 239 -18.74 -27.50 37.82
CA TYR A 239 -18.14 -28.80 37.57
C TYR A 239 -16.61 -28.78 37.61
N THR A 240 -16.01 -27.60 37.46
CA THR A 240 -14.56 -27.42 37.37
C THR A 240 -13.84 -27.97 38.59
N GLN A 241 -14.34 -27.68 39.83
CA GLN A 241 -13.68 -28.17 41.05
C GLN A 241 -13.62 -29.69 41.12
N ALA A 242 -14.71 -30.38 40.75
CA ALA A 242 -14.74 -31.86 40.78
C ALA A 242 -13.74 -32.44 39.75
N ILE A 243 -13.60 -31.83 38.59
CA ILE A 243 -12.60 -32.21 37.58
C ILE A 243 -11.18 -31.99 38.13
N LEU A 244 -10.90 -30.85 38.74
CA LEU A 244 -9.61 -30.55 39.36
C LEU A 244 -9.25 -31.55 40.47
N ASP A 245 -10.24 -31.93 41.32
CA ASP A 245 -10.05 -32.90 42.39
C ASP A 245 -9.67 -34.28 41.83
N ILE A 246 -10.30 -34.72 40.73
CA ILE A 246 -9.98 -35.97 40.05
C ILE A 246 -8.56 -35.91 39.45
N LEU A 247 -8.23 -34.81 38.76
CA LEU A 247 -6.89 -34.62 38.16
C LEU A 247 -5.82 -34.66 39.28
N ALA A 248 -6.04 -33.98 40.39
CA ALA A 248 -5.12 -33.99 41.54
C ALA A 248 -4.99 -35.39 42.16
N GLN A 249 -6.11 -36.09 42.43
CA GLN A 249 -6.12 -37.46 42.91
C GLN A 249 -5.35 -38.41 41.99
N LYS A 250 -5.55 -38.26 40.72
CA LYS A 250 -4.87 -39.08 39.69
C LYS A 250 -3.47 -38.55 39.33
N ARG A 251 -2.98 -37.43 39.89
CA ARG A 251 -1.72 -36.76 39.54
C ARG A 251 -1.60 -36.58 38.02
N ALA A 252 -2.68 -36.13 37.45
CA ALA A 252 -2.77 -35.80 36.01
C ALA A 252 -2.87 -34.29 35.84
N ARG A 253 -2.50 -33.78 34.68
CA ARG A 253 -2.66 -32.38 34.32
C ARG A 253 -3.44 -32.27 33.02
N ALA A 254 -4.10 -31.13 32.84
CA ALA A 254 -4.92 -30.81 31.67
C ALA A 254 -4.82 -29.33 31.34
N THR A 255 -5.36 -28.94 30.20
CA THR A 255 -5.47 -27.55 29.77
C THR A 255 -6.94 -27.12 29.80
N PHE A 256 -7.21 -25.97 30.40
CA PHE A 256 -8.56 -25.40 30.52
C PHE A 256 -8.68 -24.14 29.70
N PHE A 257 -9.56 -24.17 28.71
CA PHE A 257 -9.90 -23.02 27.89
C PHE A 257 -11.12 -22.30 28.49
N ASN A 258 -10.84 -21.36 29.38
CA ASN A 258 -11.87 -20.68 30.14
C ASN A 258 -12.44 -19.48 29.41
N LEU A 259 -13.77 -19.25 29.55
CA LEU A 259 -14.43 -18.02 29.12
C LEU A 259 -14.14 -16.88 30.10
N GLY A 260 -13.88 -15.67 29.58
CA GLY A 260 -13.70 -14.48 30.41
C GLY A 260 -14.90 -14.20 31.30
N THR A 261 -16.12 -14.26 30.75
CA THR A 261 -17.37 -14.07 31.53
C THR A 261 -17.57 -15.11 32.61
N SER A 262 -17.21 -16.36 32.38
CA SER A 262 -17.28 -17.44 33.39
C SER A 262 -16.25 -17.23 34.50
N ALA A 263 -15.03 -16.83 34.15
CA ALA A 263 -13.95 -16.54 35.08
C ALA A 263 -14.27 -15.31 35.95
N ALA A 264 -14.86 -14.26 35.35
CA ALA A 264 -15.33 -13.10 36.12
C ALA A 264 -16.36 -13.46 37.18
N GLY A 265 -17.25 -14.42 36.88
CA GLY A 265 -18.25 -14.94 37.84
C GLY A 265 -17.65 -15.90 38.87
N ASN A 266 -16.54 -16.57 38.60
CA ASN A 266 -15.94 -17.61 39.44
C ASN A 266 -14.40 -17.47 39.49
N PRO A 267 -13.85 -16.33 39.93
CA PRO A 267 -12.40 -16.08 39.84
C PRO A 267 -11.58 -17.08 40.70
N ALA A 268 -12.11 -17.55 41.79
CA ALA A 268 -11.45 -18.56 42.61
C ALA A 268 -11.23 -19.89 41.92
N LEU A 269 -12.16 -20.29 40.99
CA LEU A 269 -12.00 -21.51 40.21
C LEU A 269 -10.99 -21.34 39.10
N ALA A 270 -10.96 -20.18 38.40
CA ALA A 270 -9.93 -19.87 37.43
C ALA A 270 -8.54 -19.90 38.07
N LYS A 271 -8.40 -19.37 39.31
CA LYS A 271 -7.16 -19.47 40.08
C LYS A 271 -6.84 -20.90 40.47
N ALA A 272 -7.81 -21.70 40.86
CA ALA A 272 -7.62 -23.10 41.25
C ALA A 272 -7.09 -23.98 40.10
N VAL A 273 -7.43 -23.67 38.84
CA VAL A 273 -6.82 -24.31 37.66
C VAL A 273 -5.31 -24.16 37.71
N VAL A 274 -4.82 -22.91 37.85
CA VAL A 274 -3.36 -22.60 37.87
C VAL A 274 -2.69 -23.16 39.13
N ASP A 275 -3.29 -22.95 40.30
CA ASP A 275 -2.74 -23.44 41.58
C ASP A 275 -2.64 -24.98 41.60
N GLY A 276 -3.52 -25.69 40.90
CA GLY A 276 -3.49 -27.13 40.71
C GLY A 276 -2.43 -27.65 39.73
N GLY A 277 -1.61 -26.74 39.16
CA GLY A 277 -0.59 -27.09 38.16
C GLY A 277 -1.15 -27.46 36.79
N ASN A 278 -2.39 -27.10 36.53
CA ASN A 278 -2.98 -27.20 35.17
C ASN A 278 -2.67 -25.96 34.35
N GLU A 279 -2.85 -26.06 33.02
CA GLU A 279 -2.68 -24.94 32.13
C GLU A 279 -4.00 -24.18 31.95
N LEU A 280 -3.94 -22.85 32.08
CA LEU A 280 -5.06 -21.97 31.80
C LEU A 280 -4.86 -21.33 30.43
N ALA A 281 -5.86 -21.42 29.59
CA ALA A 281 -5.96 -20.83 28.26
C ALA A 281 -7.31 -20.11 28.12
N SER A 282 -7.51 -19.41 27.02
CA SER A 282 -8.72 -18.62 26.80
C SER A 282 -9.67 -19.28 25.79
N HIS A 283 -10.96 -19.28 26.09
CA HIS A 283 -12.02 -19.62 25.14
C HIS A 283 -12.80 -18.40 24.69
N THR A 284 -12.13 -17.24 24.58
CA THR A 284 -12.69 -15.89 24.35
C THR A 284 -13.48 -15.36 25.55
N ASN A 285 -14.07 -14.18 25.41
CA ASN A 285 -14.79 -13.57 26.53
C ASN A 285 -16.20 -14.16 26.72
N ALA A 286 -17.00 -14.21 25.66
CA ALA A 286 -18.44 -14.54 25.73
C ALA A 286 -18.91 -15.62 24.74
N HIS A 287 -18.00 -16.46 24.27
CA HIS A 287 -18.27 -17.60 23.37
C HIS A 287 -18.97 -17.19 22.07
N LYS A 288 -18.58 -16.05 21.47
CA LYS A 288 -19.15 -15.61 20.18
C LYS A 288 -18.59 -16.41 19.02
N ASN A 289 -19.39 -16.55 17.95
CA ASN A 289 -18.90 -17.07 16.70
C ASN A 289 -18.04 -15.99 15.99
N LEU A 290 -16.72 -16.09 16.14
CA LEU A 290 -15.78 -15.04 15.78
C LEU A 290 -15.82 -14.59 14.31
N PRO A 291 -16.03 -15.48 13.30
CA PRO A 291 -16.22 -15.06 11.91
C PRO A 291 -17.45 -14.17 11.64
N THR A 292 -18.38 -14.08 12.58
CA THR A 292 -19.60 -13.28 12.42
C THR A 292 -19.52 -11.88 13.03
N VAL A 293 -18.41 -11.55 13.71
CA VAL A 293 -18.23 -10.26 14.37
C VAL A 293 -17.22 -9.36 13.62
N GLY A 294 -17.30 -8.06 13.84
CA GLY A 294 -16.36 -7.09 13.29
C GLY A 294 -14.97 -7.18 13.95
N ALA A 295 -13.98 -6.53 13.33
CA ALA A 295 -12.59 -6.58 13.79
C ALA A 295 -12.42 -6.09 15.24
N ASP A 296 -13.04 -4.97 15.61
CA ASP A 296 -12.94 -4.40 16.95
C ASP A 296 -13.56 -5.34 18.01
N GLU A 297 -14.69 -5.95 17.67
CA GLU A 297 -15.37 -6.89 18.57
C GLU A 297 -14.58 -8.19 18.71
N LEU A 298 -13.98 -8.71 17.62
CA LEU A 298 -13.06 -9.84 17.65
C LEU A 298 -11.89 -9.58 18.63
N ARG A 299 -11.22 -8.45 18.46
CA ARG A 299 -10.11 -8.07 19.33
C ARG A 299 -10.56 -7.90 20.79
N SER A 300 -11.72 -7.30 21.00
CA SER A 300 -12.33 -7.16 22.35
C SER A 300 -12.64 -8.51 22.99
N GLU A 301 -13.19 -9.48 22.25
CA GLU A 301 -13.44 -10.85 22.74
C GLU A 301 -12.15 -11.54 23.23
N ILE A 302 -11.04 -11.30 22.54
CA ILE A 302 -9.74 -11.88 22.89
C ILE A 302 -9.11 -11.15 24.08
N VAL A 303 -8.95 -9.83 23.98
CA VAL A 303 -8.22 -9.04 24.99
C VAL A 303 -8.96 -9.00 26.31
N THR A 304 -10.29 -8.80 26.29
CA THR A 304 -11.10 -8.79 27.53
C THR A 304 -11.03 -10.12 28.26
N ALA A 305 -10.99 -11.24 27.52
CA ALA A 305 -10.81 -12.56 28.13
C ALA A 305 -9.43 -12.68 28.78
N PHE A 306 -8.36 -12.29 28.10
CA PHE A 306 -7.01 -12.33 28.66
C PHE A 306 -6.87 -11.49 29.92
N ASP A 307 -7.36 -10.26 29.91
CA ASP A 307 -7.33 -9.35 31.06
C ASP A 307 -8.12 -9.91 32.27
N THR A 308 -9.30 -10.48 31.99
CA THR A 308 -10.15 -11.08 33.01
C THR A 308 -9.51 -12.32 33.64
N LEU A 309 -8.95 -13.20 32.79
CA LEU A 309 -8.27 -14.41 33.24
C LEU A 309 -7.01 -14.07 34.05
N GLU A 310 -6.23 -13.09 33.63
CA GLU A 310 -5.09 -12.58 34.40
C GLU A 310 -5.50 -12.03 35.74
N GLY A 311 -6.52 -11.17 35.77
CA GLY A 311 -7.06 -10.61 37.02
C GLY A 311 -7.59 -11.66 37.96
N ALA A 312 -8.19 -12.75 37.45
CA ALA A 312 -8.75 -13.83 38.29
C ALA A 312 -7.68 -14.81 38.79
N SER A 313 -6.69 -15.14 37.97
CA SER A 313 -5.73 -16.25 38.23
C SER A 313 -4.31 -15.78 38.57
N GLY A 314 -3.93 -14.56 38.16
CA GLY A 314 -2.56 -14.05 38.18
C GLY A 314 -1.73 -14.51 36.96
N PHE A 315 -2.32 -15.22 36.00
CA PHE A 315 -1.66 -15.69 34.78
C PHE A 315 -2.41 -15.16 33.55
N ARG A 316 -1.68 -14.49 32.64
CA ARG A 316 -2.21 -13.98 31.37
C ARG A 316 -1.98 -15.00 30.27
N PRO A 317 -3.02 -15.69 29.76
CA PRO A 317 -2.85 -16.58 28.61
C PRO A 317 -2.69 -15.78 27.33
N GLN A 318 -1.99 -16.36 26.35
CA GLN A 318 -2.00 -15.93 24.94
C GLN A 318 -2.45 -17.05 24.00
N MET A 319 -2.67 -18.25 24.55
CA MET A 319 -3.27 -19.37 23.84
C MET A 319 -4.78 -19.24 23.88
N ILE A 320 -5.41 -19.41 22.72
CA ILE A 320 -6.88 -19.48 22.64
C ILE A 320 -7.34 -20.82 22.07
N ARG A 321 -8.59 -21.13 22.30
CA ARG A 321 -9.41 -21.99 21.44
C ARG A 321 -10.62 -21.17 21.00
N ALA A 322 -10.74 -20.95 19.68
CA ALA A 322 -11.88 -20.25 19.14
C ALA A 322 -13.18 -21.07 19.33
N PRO A 323 -14.28 -20.45 19.81
CA PRO A 323 -15.57 -21.10 19.90
C PRO A 323 -15.96 -21.77 18.58
N TYR A 324 -16.55 -22.96 18.70
CA TYR A 324 -16.94 -23.81 17.53
C TYR A 324 -15.78 -24.25 16.64
N GLY A 325 -14.52 -24.00 17.03
CA GLY A 325 -13.34 -24.19 16.19
C GLY A 325 -13.28 -23.23 14.99
N ALA A 326 -14.07 -22.16 15.03
CA ALA A 326 -14.24 -21.24 13.91
C ALA A 326 -13.24 -20.05 14.00
N PHE A 327 -12.12 -20.19 13.29
CA PHE A 327 -11.08 -19.18 13.18
C PHE A 327 -10.38 -19.30 11.83
N THR A 328 -10.63 -18.36 10.95
CA THR A 328 -10.15 -18.38 9.56
C THR A 328 -8.96 -17.45 9.35
N ALA A 329 -8.46 -17.39 8.13
CA ALA A 329 -7.42 -16.44 7.75
C ALA A 329 -7.81 -14.98 8.06
N THR A 330 -9.09 -14.63 7.97
CA THR A 330 -9.59 -13.29 8.30
C THR A 330 -9.42 -12.95 9.77
N GLU A 331 -9.79 -13.86 10.68
CA GLU A 331 -9.62 -13.65 12.12
C GLU A 331 -8.12 -13.56 12.48
N TRP A 332 -7.29 -14.41 11.86
CA TRP A 332 -5.85 -14.34 12.02
C TRP A 332 -5.28 -12.99 11.55
N ALA A 333 -5.66 -12.51 10.38
CA ALA A 333 -5.21 -11.21 9.87
C ALA A 333 -5.56 -10.04 10.80
N ARG A 334 -6.70 -10.14 11.52
CA ARG A 334 -7.23 -9.12 12.42
C ARG A 334 -6.67 -9.19 13.85
N SER A 335 -6.03 -10.29 14.24
CA SER A 335 -5.66 -10.52 15.67
C SER A 335 -4.37 -11.33 15.90
N ALA A 336 -3.58 -11.60 14.87
CA ALA A 336 -2.34 -12.38 15.00
C ALA A 336 -1.37 -11.77 16.05
N ASP A 337 -1.36 -10.47 16.19
CA ASP A 337 -0.54 -9.72 17.16
C ASP A 337 -0.94 -9.97 18.63
N LEU A 338 -2.10 -10.56 18.89
CA LEU A 338 -2.63 -10.83 20.23
C LEU A 338 -2.38 -12.26 20.70
N LEU A 339 -2.13 -13.19 19.77
CA LEU A 339 -2.19 -14.62 20.03
C LEU A 339 -0.83 -15.30 19.94
N SER A 340 -0.57 -16.26 20.82
CA SER A 340 0.50 -17.23 20.61
C SER A 340 0.05 -18.34 19.65
N CYS A 341 -1.12 -18.90 19.89
CA CYS A 341 -1.70 -19.93 19.05
C CYS A 341 -3.22 -20.04 19.25
N ASN A 342 -3.90 -20.63 18.24
CA ASN A 342 -5.26 -21.13 18.35
C ASN A 342 -5.23 -22.66 18.31
N VAL A 343 -5.78 -23.29 19.36
CA VAL A 343 -5.70 -24.74 19.56
C VAL A 343 -7.05 -25.37 19.31
N LEU A 344 -7.14 -26.21 18.29
CA LEU A 344 -8.28 -27.06 17.99
C LEU A 344 -8.11 -28.41 18.73
N TRP A 345 -8.67 -29.49 18.19
CA TRP A 345 -8.61 -30.83 18.74
C TRP A 345 -8.43 -31.90 17.69
N ASN A 346 -7.99 -33.06 18.13
CA ASN A 346 -7.89 -34.26 17.31
C ASN A 346 -9.00 -35.27 17.64
N ILE A 347 -9.48 -35.23 18.89
CA ILE A 347 -10.49 -36.13 19.41
C ILE A 347 -11.65 -35.28 19.93
N ASP A 348 -12.82 -35.40 19.29
CA ASP A 348 -14.07 -34.81 19.76
C ASP A 348 -14.84 -35.91 20.53
N THR A 349 -14.97 -35.74 21.83
CA THR A 349 -15.67 -36.69 22.69
C THR A 349 -17.18 -36.67 22.51
N LEU A 350 -17.69 -35.58 21.91
CA LEU A 350 -19.12 -35.30 21.80
C LEU A 350 -19.83 -35.25 23.17
N ASP A 351 -19.12 -34.96 24.28
CA ASP A 351 -19.62 -34.88 25.64
C ASP A 351 -20.77 -33.88 25.77
N TRP A 352 -20.73 -32.82 24.97
CA TRP A 352 -21.79 -31.82 24.86
C TRP A 352 -23.14 -32.39 24.40
N LYS A 353 -23.16 -33.55 23.72
CA LYS A 353 -24.37 -34.31 23.37
C LYS A 353 -24.85 -35.23 24.49
N ARG A 354 -24.05 -35.38 25.54
CA ARG A 354 -24.32 -36.24 26.71
C ARG A 354 -24.57 -37.72 26.30
N PRO A 355 -23.60 -38.33 25.60
CA PRO A 355 -23.78 -39.71 25.09
C PRO A 355 -23.63 -40.84 26.16
N GLY A 356 -23.29 -40.44 27.38
CA GLY A 356 -22.97 -41.33 28.53
C GLY A 356 -21.46 -41.43 28.77
N ALA A 357 -21.09 -41.60 30.06
CA ALA A 357 -19.68 -41.63 30.48
C ALA A 357 -18.87 -42.74 29.79
N ASP A 358 -19.45 -43.90 29.59
CA ASP A 358 -18.80 -44.98 28.82
C ASP A 358 -18.51 -44.65 27.38
N ALA A 359 -19.41 -43.90 26.71
CA ALA A 359 -19.21 -43.48 25.32
C ALA A 359 -18.08 -42.45 25.21
N ILE A 360 -18.05 -41.47 26.13
CA ILE A 360 -16.99 -40.47 26.22
C ILE A 360 -15.64 -41.18 26.43
N THR A 361 -15.55 -42.09 27.40
CA THR A 361 -14.36 -42.89 27.72
C THR A 361 -13.86 -43.66 26.50
N LYS A 362 -14.76 -44.42 25.82
CA LYS A 362 -14.42 -45.20 24.64
C LYS A 362 -13.94 -44.35 23.49
N THR A 363 -14.52 -43.15 23.30
CA THR A 363 -14.09 -42.23 22.23
C THR A 363 -12.64 -41.82 22.43
N VAL A 364 -12.27 -41.36 23.65
CA VAL A 364 -10.89 -40.98 23.95
C VAL A 364 -9.93 -42.16 23.77
N LEU A 365 -10.20 -43.28 24.40
CA LEU A 365 -9.29 -44.44 24.39
C LEU A 365 -9.08 -45.03 22.98
N ASN A 366 -10.14 -45.09 22.16
CA ASN A 366 -10.07 -45.67 20.81
C ASN A 366 -9.40 -44.74 19.80
N GLN A 367 -9.45 -43.43 20.00
CA GLN A 367 -8.89 -42.45 19.07
C GLN A 367 -7.55 -41.90 19.54
N ALA A 368 -7.05 -42.28 20.72
CA ALA A 368 -5.79 -41.78 21.26
C ALA A 368 -4.60 -42.14 20.37
N PHE A 369 -3.77 -41.15 20.07
CA PHE A 369 -2.47 -41.31 19.44
C PHE A 369 -1.44 -40.37 20.06
N ASN A 370 -0.14 -40.61 19.81
CA ASN A 370 0.92 -39.77 20.37
C ASN A 370 0.86 -38.35 19.79
N GLY A 371 0.60 -37.36 20.66
CA GLY A 371 0.42 -35.97 20.29
C GLY A 371 -1.04 -35.52 20.13
N ALA A 372 -2.01 -36.38 20.47
CA ALA A 372 -3.42 -36.03 20.38
C ALA A 372 -3.85 -35.01 21.45
N ILE A 373 -4.80 -34.16 21.08
CA ILE A 373 -5.52 -33.22 21.93
C ILE A 373 -6.99 -33.64 21.95
N ALA A 374 -7.53 -33.97 23.14
CA ALA A 374 -8.91 -34.38 23.31
C ALA A 374 -9.76 -33.22 23.82
N LEU A 375 -10.86 -32.93 23.12
CA LEU A 375 -11.87 -31.94 23.50
C LEU A 375 -12.87 -32.57 24.47
N MET A 376 -12.98 -31.94 25.64
CA MET A 376 -14.00 -32.13 26.66
C MET A 376 -14.47 -30.76 27.14
N HIS A 377 -15.44 -30.72 28.05
CA HIS A 377 -15.94 -29.47 28.59
C HIS A 377 -16.08 -29.54 30.12
N ASP A 378 -15.81 -28.42 30.79
CA ASP A 378 -16.10 -28.21 32.23
C ASP A 378 -17.17 -27.13 32.45
N GLY A 379 -17.71 -26.57 31.33
CA GLY A 379 -18.77 -25.57 31.31
C GLY A 379 -19.79 -25.78 30.22
N GLY A 380 -20.61 -24.74 29.91
CA GLY A 380 -21.54 -24.72 28.79
C GLY A 380 -22.72 -25.71 28.86
N GLY A 381 -22.96 -26.35 30.00
CA GLY A 381 -24.08 -27.29 30.16
C GLY A 381 -23.94 -28.22 31.36
N ASN A 382 -24.61 -29.40 31.31
CA ASN A 382 -24.45 -30.45 32.34
C ASN A 382 -23.26 -31.34 31.96
N ARG A 383 -22.24 -31.38 32.88
CA ARG A 383 -20.96 -32.10 32.70
C ARG A 383 -20.76 -33.24 33.70
N GLU A 384 -21.85 -33.78 34.28
CA GLU A 384 -21.77 -34.92 35.19
C GLU A 384 -21.15 -36.15 34.52
N GLN A 385 -21.44 -36.39 33.24
CA GLN A 385 -20.88 -37.51 32.46
C GLN A 385 -19.36 -37.35 32.22
N ASP A 386 -18.86 -36.13 32.11
CA ASP A 386 -17.42 -35.84 31.99
C ASP A 386 -16.71 -36.16 33.33
N ILE A 387 -17.29 -35.76 34.47
CA ILE A 387 -16.78 -36.10 35.80
C ILE A 387 -16.77 -37.62 36.01
N GLU A 388 -17.84 -38.32 35.60
CA GLU A 388 -17.95 -39.80 35.70
C GLU A 388 -16.93 -40.50 34.80
N ALA A 389 -16.70 -40.02 33.57
CA ALA A 389 -15.79 -40.61 32.59
C ALA A 389 -14.31 -40.39 32.89
N LEU A 390 -13.95 -39.23 33.49
CA LEU A 390 -12.57 -38.80 33.60
C LEU A 390 -11.63 -39.77 34.32
N PRO A 391 -11.99 -40.39 35.47
CA PRO A 391 -11.12 -41.40 36.10
C PRO A 391 -10.76 -42.56 35.18
N ALA A 392 -11.75 -43.10 34.47
CA ALA A 392 -11.56 -44.25 33.55
C ALA A 392 -10.73 -43.84 32.31
N ILE A 393 -10.91 -42.60 31.81
CA ILE A 393 -10.09 -42.06 30.72
C ILE A 393 -8.60 -41.98 31.14
N ILE A 394 -8.33 -41.41 32.33
CA ILE A 394 -6.96 -41.25 32.83
C ILE A 394 -6.28 -42.60 33.02
N ASP A 395 -6.98 -43.53 33.68
CA ASP A 395 -6.43 -44.87 33.94
C ASP A 395 -6.21 -45.65 32.66
N GLY A 396 -7.18 -45.67 31.74
CA GLY A 396 -7.08 -46.40 30.46
C GLY A 396 -5.98 -45.82 29.55
N LEU A 397 -5.79 -44.50 29.52
CA LEU A 397 -4.68 -43.88 28.77
C LEU A 397 -3.33 -44.31 29.36
N ARG A 398 -3.19 -44.33 30.70
CA ARG A 398 -1.95 -44.78 31.33
C ARG A 398 -1.69 -46.27 31.07
N ASP A 399 -2.69 -47.11 31.16
CA ASP A 399 -2.57 -48.52 30.84
C ASP A 399 -2.14 -48.74 29.37
N ALA A 400 -2.55 -47.83 28.45
CA ALA A 400 -2.12 -47.81 27.06
C ALA A 400 -0.74 -47.13 26.85
N GLY A 401 -0.06 -46.76 27.94
CA GLY A 401 1.31 -46.19 27.96
C GLY A 401 1.38 -44.70 27.66
N TYR A 402 0.29 -43.94 27.78
CA TYR A 402 0.30 -42.47 27.62
C TYR A 402 0.66 -41.76 28.91
N THR A 403 1.38 -40.67 28.76
CA THR A 403 1.57 -39.63 29.80
C THR A 403 0.66 -38.47 29.46
N LEU A 404 -0.16 -38.04 30.43
CA LEU A 404 -1.02 -36.86 30.25
C LEU A 404 -0.21 -35.60 30.53
N VAL A 405 -0.27 -34.67 29.60
CA VAL A 405 0.48 -33.39 29.64
C VAL A 405 -0.45 -32.24 29.24
N THR A 406 -0.04 -31.02 29.50
CA THR A 406 -0.72 -29.82 29.00
C THR A 406 -0.43 -29.60 27.51
N VAL A 407 -1.16 -28.71 26.84
CA VAL A 407 -0.94 -28.39 25.43
C VAL A 407 0.44 -27.75 25.21
N SER A 408 0.86 -26.83 26.07
CA SER A 408 2.22 -26.24 25.96
C SER A 408 3.30 -27.28 26.15
N GLU A 409 3.16 -28.19 27.13
CA GLU A 409 4.09 -29.32 27.31
C GLU A 409 4.10 -30.26 26.11
N LEU A 410 2.95 -30.47 25.47
CA LEU A 410 2.86 -31.29 24.25
C LEU A 410 3.62 -30.65 23.10
N MET A 411 3.54 -29.33 22.93
CA MET A 411 4.33 -28.57 21.94
C MET A 411 5.83 -28.58 22.26
N GLU A 412 6.20 -28.46 23.53
CA GLU A 412 7.59 -28.53 23.99
C GLU A 412 8.21 -29.91 23.69
N LEU A 413 7.47 -30.98 23.94
CA LEU A 413 7.87 -32.37 23.67
C LEU A 413 8.00 -32.68 22.18
N ASP A 414 7.33 -31.96 21.29
CA ASP A 414 7.54 -31.98 19.85
C ASP A 414 8.88 -31.38 19.47
N GLY A 415 9.29 -30.30 20.11
CA GLY A 415 10.57 -29.60 19.96
C GLY A 415 10.74 -28.82 18.67
N THR A 416 9.71 -28.73 17.81
CA THR A 416 9.76 -28.01 16.53
C THR A 416 8.79 -26.81 16.43
N PHE A 417 7.98 -26.59 17.46
CA PHE A 417 7.23 -25.34 17.59
C PHE A 417 8.16 -24.20 18.00
N PRO A 418 7.91 -22.95 17.54
CA PRO A 418 8.65 -21.78 18.01
C PRO A 418 8.54 -21.64 19.53
N GLN A 419 9.63 -21.27 20.20
CA GLN A 419 9.65 -21.20 21.67
C GLN A 419 8.72 -20.13 22.24
N ASP A 420 8.57 -19.00 21.54
CA ASP A 420 7.64 -17.94 21.90
C ASP A 420 6.17 -18.40 21.83
N VAL A 421 5.85 -19.27 20.86
CA VAL A 421 4.52 -19.90 20.74
C VAL A 421 4.28 -20.83 21.94
N VAL A 422 5.25 -21.70 22.28
CA VAL A 422 5.17 -22.65 23.40
C VAL A 422 5.02 -21.92 24.72
N GLN A 423 5.73 -20.80 24.89
CA GLN A 423 5.74 -20.02 26.13
C GLN A 423 4.60 -19.00 26.24
N GLY A 424 3.78 -18.85 25.22
CA GLY A 424 2.75 -17.81 25.17
C GLY A 424 3.33 -16.40 25.25
N ALA A 425 4.44 -16.16 24.51
CA ALA A 425 5.19 -14.92 24.56
C ALA A 425 5.36 -14.29 23.16
N VAL A 426 4.48 -14.65 22.21
CA VAL A 426 4.52 -14.14 20.83
C VAL A 426 4.30 -12.63 20.82
N LYS A 427 5.14 -11.94 20.06
CA LYS A 427 5.00 -10.51 19.76
C LYS A 427 5.22 -10.30 18.29
N MET A 428 4.37 -9.46 17.70
CA MET A 428 4.59 -9.01 16.33
C MET A 428 5.90 -8.22 16.26
N PRO A 429 6.82 -8.56 15.33
CA PRO A 429 8.05 -7.79 15.12
C PRO A 429 7.76 -6.33 14.72
N GLU A 430 8.67 -5.41 15.06
CA GLU A 430 8.52 -3.99 14.72
C GLU A 430 8.54 -3.72 13.20
N ASP A 431 9.20 -4.61 12.44
CA ASP A 431 9.30 -4.54 10.98
C ASP A 431 8.24 -5.38 10.25
N ALA A 432 7.25 -5.88 10.98
CA ALA A 432 6.14 -6.63 10.42
C ALA A 432 4.90 -5.76 10.23
N ASP A 433 4.12 -6.08 9.21
CA ASP A 433 2.88 -5.40 8.87
C ASP A 433 1.70 -6.37 8.92
N ALA A 434 0.57 -5.87 9.45
CA ALA A 434 -0.65 -6.65 9.45
C ALA A 434 -1.32 -6.65 8.07
N PRO A 435 -1.89 -7.79 7.63
CA PRO A 435 -2.68 -7.84 6.41
C PRO A 435 -3.91 -6.93 6.48
N THR A 436 -4.24 -6.30 5.37
CA THR A 436 -5.52 -5.60 5.22
C THR A 436 -6.57 -6.59 4.72
N VAL A 437 -7.58 -6.86 5.56
CA VAL A 437 -8.74 -7.69 5.20
C VAL A 437 -10.01 -6.86 5.33
N GLY A 438 -10.85 -6.92 4.31
CA GLY A 438 -12.12 -6.17 4.25
C GLY A 438 -13.15 -6.65 5.28
#